data_11304c39ea6fabc238edb92945b03cdc
#
_entry.id   11304c39ea6fabc238edb92945b03cdc
#
_cell.length_a   1.000
_cell.length_b   1.000
_cell.length_c   1.000
_cell.angle_alpha   90.00
_cell.angle_beta   90.00
_cell.angle_gamma   90.00
#
_symmetry.space_group_name_H-M   'P 1'
#
loop_
_entity.id
_entity.type
_entity.pdbx_description
1 polymer ?
#
loop_
_entity_poly.entity_id
_entity_poly.type
_entity_poly.pdbx_seq_one_letter_code
_entity_poly.pdbx_strand_id
1 'polypeptide(L)'
;LISMHGPYYINLCSKEEEKIKKSLNHLIATARAGEWMGAYRLVFHPGFYSNRKPGKAMEISKNTINQLFEELEAEGIEEFTFAPETTGKRSQQGNVSEIIELCASFDHFEPTVDFAHVHARGRGFLNKKEDYNCIFSQLEDNLDIDILHCHFTTIEYGNGGEVKHHTLAE
;
A
#
# COMPACT_ATOMS: atom_id res chain seq x y z
N LEU A 1 2.48 -17.53 9.91
CA LEU A 1 2.54 -16.67 8.73
C LEU A 1 3.51 -15.51 8.99
N ILE A 2 4.32 -15.16 8.00
CA ILE A 2 5.25 -14.03 8.07
C ILE A 2 4.82 -13.02 7.02
N SER A 3 4.65 -11.75 7.41
CA SER A 3 4.57 -10.62 6.49
C SER A 3 5.82 -9.76 6.63
N MET A 4 6.20 -9.09 5.55
CA MET A 4 7.34 -8.19 5.54
C MET A 4 6.89 -6.82 5.07
N HIS A 5 7.39 -5.76 5.70
CA HIS A 5 7.11 -4.40 5.27
C HIS A 5 8.33 -3.79 4.56
N GLY A 6 8.13 -3.34 3.35
CA GLY A 6 9.13 -2.60 2.59
C GLY A 6 9.46 -1.24 3.20
N PRO A 7 10.58 -0.63 2.79
CA PRO A 7 10.98 0.68 3.31
C PRO A 7 9.99 1.80 3.01
N TYR A 8 9.85 2.75 3.91
CA TYR A 8 8.98 3.95 3.74
C TYR A 8 9.42 4.92 2.63
N TYR A 9 10.54 4.67 1.98
CA TYR A 9 11.10 5.52 0.93
C TYR A 9 10.53 5.25 -0.47
N ILE A 10 9.70 4.22 -0.60
CA ILE A 10 9.05 3.85 -1.87
C ILE A 10 8.14 4.98 -2.34
N ASN A 11 8.26 5.35 -3.61
CA ASN A 11 7.36 6.30 -4.27
C ASN A 11 7.24 5.95 -5.75
N LEU A 12 6.19 5.21 -6.10
CA LEU A 12 5.94 4.67 -7.44
C LEU A 12 5.67 5.74 -8.49
N CYS A 13 5.26 6.95 -8.10
CA CYS A 13 4.94 8.03 -9.02
C CYS A 13 5.79 9.29 -8.78
N SER A 14 7.03 9.13 -8.33
CA SER A 14 7.97 10.25 -8.21
C SER A 14 8.16 11.01 -9.52
N LYS A 15 8.51 12.29 -9.44
CA LYS A 15 8.94 13.10 -10.61
C LYS A 15 10.39 12.84 -10.99
N GLU A 16 11.16 12.29 -10.08
CA GLU A 16 12.58 12.01 -10.23
C GLU A 16 12.76 10.53 -10.60
N GLU A 17 13.24 10.26 -11.79
CA GLU A 17 13.48 8.88 -12.29
C GLU A 17 14.40 8.09 -11.35
N GLU A 18 15.40 8.74 -10.75
CA GLU A 18 16.28 8.10 -9.78
C GLU A 18 15.54 7.61 -8.53
N LYS A 19 14.49 8.33 -8.08
CA LYS A 19 13.65 7.88 -6.96
C LYS A 19 12.75 6.71 -7.35
N ILE A 20 12.25 6.68 -8.59
CA ILE A 20 11.51 5.54 -9.12
C ILE A 20 12.43 4.31 -9.13
N LYS A 21 13.63 4.43 -9.71
CA LYS A 21 14.62 3.35 -9.73
C LYS A 21 14.98 2.84 -8.34
N LYS A 22 15.19 3.73 -7.36
CA LYS A 22 15.43 3.35 -5.97
C LYS A 22 14.22 2.62 -5.37
N SER A 23 13.00 3.03 -5.71
CA SER A 23 11.77 2.38 -5.26
C SER A 23 11.65 0.97 -5.83
N LEU A 24 11.95 0.76 -7.10
CA LEU A 24 12.03 -0.56 -7.73
C LEU A 24 13.06 -1.45 -7.02
N ASN A 25 14.28 -0.96 -6.83
CA ASN A 25 15.33 -1.70 -6.12
C ASN A 25 14.90 -2.11 -4.70
N HIS A 26 14.15 -1.25 -3.98
CA HIS A 26 13.62 -1.58 -2.66
C HIS A 26 12.56 -2.68 -2.73
N LEU A 27 11.65 -2.63 -3.69
CA LEU A 27 10.62 -3.65 -3.86
C LEU A 27 11.22 -4.99 -4.28
N ILE A 28 12.19 -5.01 -5.19
CA ILE A 28 12.92 -6.22 -5.60
C ILE A 28 13.67 -6.82 -4.41
N ALA A 29 14.39 -6.00 -3.63
CA ALA A 29 15.07 -6.47 -2.43
C ALA A 29 14.09 -7.03 -1.40
N THR A 30 12.90 -6.42 -1.26
CA THR A 30 11.84 -6.90 -0.38
C THR A 30 11.28 -8.23 -0.89
N ALA A 31 11.05 -8.38 -2.20
CA ALA A 31 10.57 -9.63 -2.79
C ALA A 31 11.57 -10.76 -2.59
N ARG A 32 12.85 -10.53 -2.89
CA ARG A 32 13.92 -11.50 -2.68
C ARG A 32 14.04 -11.95 -1.22
N ALA A 33 14.00 -11.01 -0.28
CA ALA A 33 14.03 -11.34 1.14
C ALA A 33 12.76 -12.05 1.60
N GLY A 34 11.60 -11.66 1.05
CA GLY A 34 10.31 -12.30 1.30
C GLY A 34 10.29 -13.76 0.86
N GLU A 35 10.80 -14.05 -0.33
CA GLU A 35 10.96 -15.41 -0.85
C GLU A 35 11.82 -16.26 0.08
N TRP A 36 13.00 -15.77 0.49
CA TRP A 36 13.90 -16.48 1.41
C TRP A 36 13.27 -16.75 2.79
N MET A 37 12.39 -15.88 3.24
CA MET A 37 11.73 -15.98 4.55
C MET A 37 10.38 -16.71 4.50
N GLY A 38 9.86 -17.01 3.34
CA GLY A 38 8.52 -17.55 3.14
C GLY A 38 7.44 -16.56 3.56
N ALA A 39 7.63 -15.28 3.24
CA ALA A 39 6.65 -14.24 3.55
C ALA A 39 5.44 -14.33 2.61
N TYR A 40 4.23 -14.40 3.18
CA TYR A 40 3.00 -14.48 2.40
C TYR A 40 2.49 -13.12 1.91
N ARG A 41 3.02 -12.02 2.45
CA ARG A 41 2.66 -10.63 2.08
C ARG A 41 3.88 -9.72 2.17
N LEU A 42 4.08 -8.92 1.13
CA LEU A 42 5.12 -7.89 1.04
C LEU A 42 4.43 -6.52 1.07
N VAL A 43 4.24 -5.99 2.27
CA VAL A 43 3.52 -4.74 2.51
C VAL A 43 4.38 -3.55 2.10
N PHE A 44 3.79 -2.54 1.48
CA PHE A 44 4.47 -1.29 1.16
C PHE A 44 3.49 -0.12 0.98
N HIS A 45 3.96 1.10 1.25
CA HIS A 45 3.23 2.32 0.90
C HIS A 45 3.50 2.70 -0.57
N PRO A 46 2.49 3.00 -1.40
CA PRO A 46 2.71 3.38 -2.82
C PRO A 46 3.48 4.69 -3.00
N GLY A 47 3.49 5.55 -1.97
CA GLY A 47 4.25 6.80 -1.96
C GLY A 47 3.38 8.05 -2.05
N PHE A 48 3.96 9.14 -2.52
CA PHE A 48 3.32 10.45 -2.56
C PHE A 48 2.83 10.78 -3.97
N TYR A 49 1.74 11.59 -4.08
CA TYR A 49 1.26 12.08 -5.39
C TYR A 49 2.26 12.95 -6.15
N SER A 50 3.30 13.46 -5.47
CA SER A 50 4.36 14.29 -6.08
C SER A 50 3.80 15.52 -6.83
N ASN A 51 2.77 16.16 -6.25
CA ASN A 51 2.02 17.27 -6.85
C ASN A 51 1.35 16.91 -8.19
N ARG A 52 1.01 15.65 -8.42
CA ARG A 52 0.17 15.19 -9.53
C ARG A 52 -1.29 15.05 -9.08
N LYS A 53 -2.20 15.05 -10.04
CA LYS A 53 -3.57 14.62 -9.81
C LYS A 53 -3.60 13.11 -9.52
N PRO A 54 -4.51 12.62 -8.64
CA PRO A 54 -4.55 11.21 -8.27
C PRO A 54 -4.59 10.24 -9.45
N GLY A 55 -5.44 10.47 -10.46
CA GLY A 55 -5.50 9.59 -11.64
C GLY A 55 -4.18 9.54 -12.44
N LYS A 56 -3.44 10.66 -12.56
CA LYS A 56 -2.13 10.64 -13.23
C LYS A 56 -1.06 9.95 -12.38
N ALA A 57 -1.14 10.09 -11.06
CA ALA A 57 -0.27 9.35 -10.15
C ALA A 57 -0.51 7.84 -10.27
N MET A 58 -1.77 7.41 -10.31
CA MET A 58 -2.17 6.02 -10.50
C MET A 58 -1.63 5.42 -11.80
N GLU A 59 -1.81 6.13 -12.93
CA GLU A 59 -1.27 5.70 -14.22
C GLU A 59 0.25 5.47 -14.17
N ILE A 60 0.99 6.40 -13.55
CA ILE A 60 2.45 6.28 -13.41
C ILE A 60 2.82 5.12 -12.49
N SER A 61 2.12 4.97 -11.37
CA SER A 61 2.35 3.86 -10.44
C SER A 61 2.14 2.50 -11.11
N LYS A 62 1.08 2.35 -11.92
CA LYS A 62 0.84 1.11 -12.68
C LYS A 62 1.97 0.84 -13.69
N ASN A 63 2.46 1.88 -14.39
CA ASN A 63 3.59 1.72 -15.31
C ASN A 63 4.88 1.33 -14.56
N THR A 64 5.11 1.90 -13.38
CA THR A 64 6.26 1.54 -12.53
C THR A 64 6.16 0.09 -12.03
N ILE A 65 4.95 -0.38 -11.70
CA ILE A 65 4.72 -1.78 -11.29
C ILE A 65 4.97 -2.74 -12.46
N ASN A 66 4.59 -2.39 -13.69
CA ASN A 66 4.93 -3.21 -14.86
C ASN A 66 6.45 -3.36 -15.02
N GLN A 67 7.21 -2.28 -14.85
CA GLN A 67 8.69 -2.35 -14.85
C GLN A 67 9.22 -3.23 -13.71
N LEU A 68 8.58 -3.16 -12.52
CA LEU A 68 8.95 -4.03 -11.39
C LEU A 68 8.79 -5.51 -11.78
N PHE A 69 7.71 -5.89 -12.43
CA PHE A 69 7.50 -7.28 -12.84
C PHE A 69 8.52 -7.74 -13.89
N GLU A 70 8.87 -6.90 -14.86
CA GLU A 70 9.94 -7.20 -15.83
C GLU A 70 11.29 -7.46 -15.12
N GLU A 71 11.61 -6.66 -14.10
CA GLU A 71 12.85 -6.81 -13.34
C GLU A 71 12.83 -8.06 -12.43
N LEU A 72 11.68 -8.37 -11.80
CA LEU A 72 11.51 -9.59 -10.98
C LEU A 72 11.64 -10.86 -11.82
N GLU A 73 11.01 -10.89 -12.99
CA GLU A 73 11.13 -12.00 -13.94
C GLU A 73 12.60 -12.20 -14.40
N ALA A 74 13.29 -11.10 -14.71
CA ALA A 74 14.71 -11.16 -15.09
C ALA A 74 15.62 -11.68 -13.99
N GLU A 75 15.23 -11.52 -12.71
CA GLU A 75 15.95 -12.04 -11.56
C GLU A 75 15.48 -13.43 -11.12
N GLY A 76 14.43 -13.99 -11.76
CA GLY A 76 13.88 -15.31 -11.44
C GLY A 76 13.14 -15.34 -10.09
N ILE A 77 12.57 -14.22 -9.65
CA ILE A 77 11.75 -14.12 -8.44
C ILE A 77 10.29 -14.31 -8.85
N GLU A 78 9.70 -15.44 -8.48
CA GLU A 78 8.36 -15.84 -8.94
C GLU A 78 7.32 -15.89 -7.80
N GLU A 79 7.77 -16.22 -6.57
CA GLU A 79 6.87 -16.39 -5.43
C GLU A 79 6.80 -15.14 -4.56
N PHE A 80 5.85 -14.27 -4.86
CA PHE A 80 5.59 -13.06 -4.07
C PHE A 80 4.12 -12.64 -4.14
N THR A 81 3.66 -11.94 -3.12
CA THR A 81 2.41 -11.17 -3.16
C THR A 81 2.68 -9.80 -2.58
N PHE A 82 2.68 -8.79 -3.42
CA PHE A 82 2.76 -7.42 -2.97
C PHE A 82 1.44 -6.96 -2.34
N ALA A 83 1.54 -6.23 -1.26
CA ALA A 83 0.41 -5.79 -0.48
C ALA A 83 0.46 -4.27 -0.25
N PRO A 84 0.03 -3.47 -1.25
CA PRO A 84 -0.04 -2.03 -1.08
C PRO A 84 -0.95 -1.67 0.08
N GLU A 85 -0.45 -0.80 0.95
CA GLU A 85 -1.13 -0.41 2.19
C GLU A 85 -1.85 0.92 2.06
N THR A 86 -3.05 1.01 2.67
CA THR A 86 -3.73 2.30 2.83
C THR A 86 -2.86 3.26 3.62
N THR A 87 -2.81 4.54 3.21
CA THR A 87 -1.92 5.55 3.78
C THR A 87 -2.67 6.63 4.56
N GLY A 88 -2.07 7.09 5.67
CA GLY A 88 -2.71 8.04 6.58
C GLY A 88 -2.62 9.50 6.13
N LYS A 89 -1.65 9.88 5.31
CA LYS A 89 -1.48 11.29 4.85
C LYS A 89 -2.24 11.55 3.56
N ARG A 90 -2.94 12.67 3.51
CA ARG A 90 -3.71 13.08 2.31
C ARG A 90 -2.85 13.42 1.10
N SER A 91 -1.56 13.67 1.30
CA SER A 91 -0.58 13.89 0.23
C SER A 91 0.00 12.60 -0.37
N GLN A 92 -0.30 11.45 0.23
CA GLN A 92 0.12 10.14 -0.24
C GLN A 92 -0.96 9.48 -1.11
N GLN A 93 -0.54 8.71 -2.09
CA GLN A 93 -1.38 7.75 -2.81
C GLN A 93 -1.67 6.57 -1.87
N GLY A 94 -2.90 6.06 -1.86
CA GLY A 94 -3.28 4.93 -1.02
C GLY A 94 -4.51 5.19 -0.16
N ASN A 95 -5.54 5.89 -0.68
CA ASN A 95 -6.88 5.74 -0.11
C ASN A 95 -7.45 4.35 -0.47
N VAL A 96 -8.55 3.94 0.17
CA VAL A 96 -9.13 2.62 -0.03
C VAL A 96 -9.40 2.31 -1.50
N SER A 97 -10.02 3.24 -2.23
CA SER A 97 -10.33 3.04 -3.66
C SER A 97 -9.08 2.92 -4.53
N GLU A 98 -8.01 3.65 -4.21
CA GLU A 98 -6.74 3.57 -4.93
C GLU A 98 -6.00 2.25 -4.66
N ILE A 99 -6.07 1.72 -3.44
CA ILE A 99 -5.52 0.40 -3.10
C ILE A 99 -6.30 -0.69 -3.83
N ILE A 100 -7.62 -0.61 -3.83
CA ILE A 100 -8.47 -1.53 -4.61
C ILE A 100 -8.10 -1.48 -6.10
N GLU A 101 -7.95 -0.27 -6.66
CA GLU A 101 -7.60 -0.10 -8.08
C GLU A 101 -6.22 -0.71 -8.41
N LEU A 102 -5.23 -0.57 -7.54
CA LEU A 102 -3.92 -1.22 -7.71
C LEU A 102 -4.05 -2.74 -7.67
N CYS A 103 -4.73 -3.29 -6.66
CA CYS A 103 -4.89 -4.73 -6.51
C CYS A 103 -5.69 -5.36 -7.66
N ALA A 104 -6.76 -4.70 -8.11
CA ALA A 104 -7.55 -5.17 -9.26
C ALA A 104 -6.80 -5.10 -10.60
N SER A 105 -5.64 -4.44 -10.65
CA SER A 105 -4.85 -4.28 -11.88
C SER A 105 -3.75 -5.32 -12.04
N PHE A 106 -3.43 -6.11 -11.01
CA PHE A 106 -2.27 -7.00 -11.01
C PHE A 106 -2.54 -8.27 -10.21
N ASP A 107 -2.28 -9.44 -10.78
CA ASP A 107 -2.58 -10.75 -10.19
C ASP A 107 -1.82 -11.04 -8.89
N HIS A 108 -0.63 -10.47 -8.70
CA HIS A 108 0.21 -10.67 -7.51
C HIS A 108 0.06 -9.53 -6.48
N PHE A 109 -1.10 -8.87 -6.48
CA PHE A 109 -1.39 -7.77 -5.57
C PHE A 109 -2.61 -8.07 -4.71
N GLU A 110 -2.46 -7.95 -3.39
CA GLU A 110 -3.56 -8.04 -2.44
C GLU A 110 -3.50 -6.87 -1.43
N PRO A 111 -4.63 -6.34 -0.97
CA PRO A 111 -4.64 -5.13 -0.16
C PRO A 111 -4.12 -5.35 1.25
N THR A 112 -3.42 -4.34 1.80
CA THR A 112 -3.27 -4.17 3.23
C THR A 112 -4.06 -2.95 3.69
N VAL A 113 -4.95 -3.16 4.66
CA VAL A 113 -5.74 -2.07 5.23
C VAL A 113 -5.21 -1.73 6.62
N ASP A 114 -4.56 -0.58 6.75
CA ASP A 114 -4.31 0.04 8.04
C ASP A 114 -5.51 0.92 8.41
N PHE A 115 -6.28 0.48 9.39
CA PHE A 115 -7.49 1.18 9.83
C PHE A 115 -7.18 2.49 10.55
N ALA A 116 -6.01 2.61 11.19
CA ALA A 116 -5.56 3.86 11.75
C ALA A 116 -5.27 4.89 10.65
N HIS A 117 -4.62 4.47 9.56
CA HIS A 117 -4.39 5.31 8.39
C HIS A 117 -5.71 5.78 7.75
N VAL A 118 -6.66 4.89 7.54
CA VAL A 118 -7.99 5.26 7.01
C VAL A 118 -8.69 6.26 7.92
N HIS A 119 -8.66 6.02 9.25
CA HIS A 119 -9.22 6.93 10.24
C HIS A 119 -8.57 8.32 10.19
N ALA A 120 -7.24 8.38 10.20
CA ALA A 120 -6.48 9.61 10.17
C ALA A 120 -6.69 10.41 8.87
N ARG A 121 -6.62 9.74 7.72
CA ARG A 121 -6.85 10.34 6.40
C ARG A 121 -8.26 10.93 6.28
N GLY A 122 -9.25 10.23 6.84
CA GLY A 122 -10.65 10.66 6.94
C GLY A 122 -10.93 11.65 8.06
N ARG A 123 -9.90 12.09 8.80
CA ARG A 123 -10.01 13.02 9.94
C ARG A 123 -11.01 12.54 11.00
N GLY A 124 -10.85 11.28 11.42
CA GLY A 124 -11.72 10.67 12.41
C GLY A 124 -12.93 9.95 11.81
N PHE A 125 -12.79 9.41 10.59
CA PHE A 125 -13.89 8.78 9.86
C PHE A 125 -14.42 7.51 10.54
N LEU A 126 -13.54 6.63 11.06
CA LEU A 126 -13.95 5.34 11.62
C LEU A 126 -14.42 5.50 13.07
N ASN A 127 -15.72 5.57 13.31
CA ASN A 127 -16.31 5.79 14.63
C ASN A 127 -17.29 4.71 15.06
N LYS A 128 -17.83 3.95 14.12
CA LYS A 128 -18.87 2.95 14.35
C LYS A 128 -18.72 1.78 13.40
N LYS A 129 -19.35 0.66 13.72
CA LYS A 129 -19.25 -0.59 12.96
C LYS A 129 -19.58 -0.43 11.47
N GLU A 130 -20.56 0.41 11.16
CA GLU A 130 -21.00 0.66 9.79
C GLU A 130 -19.90 1.29 8.92
N ASP A 131 -19.00 2.10 9.52
CA ASP A 131 -17.89 2.72 8.83
C ASP A 131 -16.86 1.67 8.37
N TYR A 132 -16.60 0.68 9.24
CA TYR A 132 -15.75 -0.48 8.90
C TYR A 132 -16.42 -1.38 7.85
N ASN A 133 -17.72 -1.67 8.02
CA ASN A 133 -18.45 -2.48 7.05
C ASN A 133 -18.43 -1.84 5.65
N CYS A 134 -18.46 -0.52 5.55
CA CYS A 134 -18.34 0.17 4.26
C CYS A 134 -17.00 -0.11 3.57
N ILE A 135 -15.90 -0.23 4.32
CA ILE A 135 -14.59 -0.59 3.77
C ILE A 135 -14.58 -2.06 3.32
N PHE A 136 -15.09 -2.97 4.16
CA PHE A 136 -15.15 -4.38 3.82
C PHE A 136 -15.99 -4.61 2.56
N SER A 137 -17.17 -4.00 2.46
CA SER A 137 -18.01 -4.12 1.25
C SER A 137 -17.31 -3.59 0.01
N GLN A 138 -16.57 -2.47 0.09
CA GLN A 138 -15.80 -1.98 -1.06
C GLN A 138 -14.72 -2.98 -1.50
N LEU A 139 -14.07 -3.67 -0.57
CA LEU A 139 -13.07 -4.69 -0.88
C LEU A 139 -13.71 -5.92 -1.49
N GLU A 140 -14.77 -6.47 -0.86
CA GLU A 140 -15.49 -7.66 -1.29
C GLU A 140 -16.17 -7.48 -2.65
N ASP A 141 -16.71 -6.31 -2.94
CA ASP A 141 -17.37 -6.01 -4.22
C ASP A 141 -16.38 -5.91 -5.40
N ASN A 142 -15.08 -5.71 -5.14
CA ASN A 142 -14.10 -5.40 -6.19
C ASN A 142 -12.90 -6.35 -6.25
N LEU A 143 -12.65 -7.14 -5.22
CA LEU A 143 -11.50 -8.02 -5.13
C LEU A 143 -11.93 -9.42 -4.67
N ASP A 144 -11.34 -10.44 -5.29
CA ASP A 144 -11.51 -11.85 -4.87
C ASP A 144 -10.37 -12.20 -3.90
N ILE A 145 -10.60 -11.96 -2.61
CA ILE A 145 -9.61 -12.17 -1.55
C ILE A 145 -10.19 -13.02 -0.42
N ASP A 146 -9.50 -14.08 -0.04
CA ASP A 146 -9.89 -14.96 1.08
C ASP A 146 -9.46 -14.40 2.44
N ILE A 147 -8.32 -13.72 2.49
CA ILE A 147 -7.70 -13.23 3.73
C ILE A 147 -7.29 -11.77 3.55
N LEU A 148 -7.88 -10.89 4.35
CA LEU A 148 -7.46 -9.49 4.41
C LEU A 148 -6.32 -9.31 5.42
N HIS A 149 -5.19 -8.75 4.97
CA HIS A 149 -4.12 -8.30 5.85
C HIS A 149 -4.45 -6.92 6.43
N CYS A 150 -4.42 -6.79 7.76
CA CYS A 150 -4.82 -5.56 8.45
C CYS A 150 -3.76 -5.09 9.45
N HIS A 151 -3.61 -3.77 9.56
CA HIS A 151 -2.91 -3.12 10.65
C HIS A 151 -3.89 -2.35 11.54
N PHE A 152 -3.63 -2.38 12.87
CA PHE A 152 -4.40 -1.66 13.87
C PHE A 152 -3.47 -1.01 14.88
N THR A 153 -3.55 0.30 15.00
CA THR A 153 -2.86 1.09 16.02
C THR A 153 -3.73 2.26 16.45
N THR A 154 -3.38 2.94 17.54
CA THR A 154 -3.90 4.28 17.79
C THR A 154 -3.08 5.29 17.00
N ILE A 155 -3.69 6.44 16.65
CA ILE A 155 -3.07 7.40 15.75
C ILE A 155 -3.46 8.85 16.09
N GLU A 156 -2.47 9.71 16.14
CA GLU A 156 -2.67 11.15 16.14
C GLU A 156 -2.83 11.66 14.70
N TYR A 157 -3.80 12.53 14.46
CA TYR A 157 -4.05 13.09 13.14
C TYR A 157 -4.44 14.58 13.18
N GLY A 158 -4.24 15.25 12.06
CA GLY A 158 -4.58 16.65 11.87
C GLY A 158 -5.23 16.91 10.50
N ASN A 159 -5.18 18.15 10.05
CA ASN A 159 -5.77 18.54 8.76
C ASN A 159 -5.16 17.84 7.54
N GLY A 160 -3.88 17.45 7.63
CA GLY A 160 -3.15 16.71 6.59
C GLY A 160 -3.31 15.20 6.64
N GLY A 161 -4.06 14.66 7.61
CA GLY A 161 -4.16 13.25 7.95
C GLY A 161 -3.20 12.87 9.08
N GLU A 162 -2.57 11.73 8.98
CA GLU A 162 -1.64 11.15 9.96
C GLU A 162 -0.53 12.11 10.40
N VAL A 163 -0.32 12.15 11.71
CA VAL A 163 0.81 12.82 12.38
C VAL A 163 1.77 11.77 12.96
N LYS A 164 1.26 10.88 13.82
CA LYS A 164 2.07 9.88 14.52
C LYS A 164 1.22 8.71 14.99
N HIS A 165 1.77 7.49 14.86
CA HIS A 165 1.23 6.31 15.54
C HIS A 165 1.57 6.30 17.03
N HIS A 166 0.67 5.75 17.82
CA HIS A 166 0.83 5.52 19.25
C HIS A 166 0.61 4.06 19.59
N THR A 167 1.02 3.65 20.78
CA THR A 167 0.70 2.31 21.29
C THR A 167 -0.77 2.23 21.69
N LEU A 168 -1.34 1.02 21.75
CA LEU A 168 -2.73 0.81 22.18
C LEU A 168 -3.00 1.24 23.63
N ALA A 169 -1.96 1.47 24.43
CA ALA A 169 -2.04 1.92 25.81
C ALA A 169 -2.01 3.46 25.98
N GLU A 170 -1.72 4.18 24.92
CA GLU A 170 -1.71 5.66 24.87
C GLU A 170 -3.00 6.18 24.22
#